data_90eee7d8609d84392a728787c74fc973
#
_entry.id   90eee7d8609d84392a728787c74fc973
#
_cell.length_a   1.000
_cell.length_b   1.000
_cell.length_c   1.000
_cell.angle_alpha   90.00
_cell.angle_beta   90.00
_cell.angle_gamma   90.00
#
_symmetry.space_group_name_H-M   'P 1'
#
loop_
_entity.id
_entity.type
_entity.pdbx_description
1 polymer ?
#
loop_
_entity_poly.entity_id
_entity_poly.type
_entity_poly.pdbx_seq_one_letter_code
_entity_poly.pdbx_strand_id
1 'polypeptide(L)'
;MTSKELILKNIKENNIVKEVKLPSYDNFGIKFEDKFQTFSTMIETVGGKALLIDKNDLDKTIKELYPNEKQIASNVEFCCVGNFDSNSCDDVHELENIDLAVVKGNFAVAENGAIW
;
A
#
# COMPACT_ATOMS: atom_id res chain seq x y z
N MET A 1 -22.40 -11.37 37.85
CA MET A 1 -22.02 -10.35 36.84
C MET A 1 -20.62 -9.86 37.16
N THR A 2 -19.73 -9.97 36.21
CA THR A 2 -18.36 -9.47 36.35
C THR A 2 -18.31 -7.95 36.21
N SER A 3 -17.24 -7.33 36.72
CA SER A 3 -17.05 -5.88 36.53
C SER A 3 -17.07 -5.45 35.07
N LYS A 4 -16.54 -6.30 34.19
CA LYS A 4 -16.57 -6.09 32.72
C LYS A 4 -18.00 -6.06 32.18
N GLU A 5 -18.82 -7.01 32.57
CA GLU A 5 -20.24 -7.08 32.12
C GLU A 5 -21.04 -5.87 32.63
N LEU A 6 -20.79 -5.43 33.86
CA LEU A 6 -21.43 -4.25 34.43
C LEU A 6 -21.05 -2.98 33.65
N ILE A 7 -19.76 -2.80 33.33
CA ILE A 7 -19.27 -1.66 32.53
C ILE A 7 -19.91 -1.66 31.16
N LEU A 8 -19.89 -2.80 30.45
CA LEU A 8 -20.47 -2.93 29.11
C LEU A 8 -21.98 -2.68 29.11
N LYS A 9 -22.69 -3.13 30.15
CA LYS A 9 -24.11 -2.85 30.33
C LYS A 9 -24.36 -1.36 30.51
N ASN A 10 -23.63 -0.72 31.39
CA ASN A 10 -23.76 0.73 31.63
C ASN A 10 -23.44 1.57 30.38
N ILE A 11 -22.43 1.16 29.59
CA ILE A 11 -22.12 1.83 28.31
C ILE A 11 -23.29 1.70 27.36
N LYS A 12 -23.87 0.51 27.19
CA LYS A 12 -25.02 0.28 26.31
C LYS A 12 -26.26 1.07 26.73
N GLU A 13 -26.55 1.11 28.04
CA GLU A 13 -27.72 1.80 28.59
C GLU A 13 -27.60 3.33 28.51
N ASN A 14 -26.39 3.86 28.67
CA ASN A 14 -26.14 5.30 28.67
C ASN A 14 -25.71 5.87 27.32
N ASN A 15 -25.34 5.02 26.37
CA ASN A 15 -24.93 5.44 25.04
C ASN A 15 -26.14 5.57 24.13
N ILE A 16 -26.80 6.70 24.17
CA ILE A 16 -27.90 7.02 23.25
C ILE A 16 -27.29 7.36 21.89
N VAL A 17 -26.91 6.33 21.14
CA VAL A 17 -26.45 6.51 19.75
C VAL A 17 -27.69 6.81 18.90
N LYS A 18 -27.88 8.08 18.56
CA LYS A 18 -28.79 8.41 17.47
C LYS A 18 -28.12 7.94 16.18
N GLU A 19 -28.85 7.20 15.34
CA GLU A 19 -28.40 6.93 13.99
C GLU A 19 -28.18 8.25 13.26
N VAL A 20 -26.92 8.62 13.09
CA VAL A 20 -26.51 9.78 12.33
C VAL A 20 -26.05 9.27 10.96
N LYS A 21 -26.67 9.78 9.90
CA LYS A 21 -26.17 9.49 8.54
C LYS A 21 -24.74 9.97 8.42
N LEU A 22 -23.88 9.15 7.82
CA LEU A 22 -22.53 9.56 7.49
C LEU A 22 -22.59 10.80 6.59
N PRO A 23 -21.74 11.80 6.84
CA PRO A 23 -21.69 12.98 5.98
C PRO A 23 -21.29 12.58 4.56
N SER A 24 -21.84 13.26 3.57
CA SER A 24 -21.40 13.12 2.19
C SER A 24 -20.03 13.80 2.04
N TYR A 25 -19.09 13.09 1.42
CA TYR A 25 -17.73 13.59 1.15
C TYR A 25 -17.57 14.14 -0.27
N ASP A 26 -18.63 14.10 -1.08
CA ASP A 26 -18.55 14.41 -2.51
C ASP A 26 -18.06 15.82 -2.83
N ASN A 27 -18.30 16.75 -1.90
CA ASN A 27 -17.93 18.17 -2.05
C ASN A 27 -16.74 18.60 -1.20
N PHE A 28 -16.09 17.68 -0.50
CA PHE A 28 -14.94 17.96 0.35
C PHE A 28 -13.63 17.51 -0.30
N GLY A 29 -12.57 18.26 -0.03
CA GLY A 29 -11.23 17.97 -0.50
C GLY A 29 -10.90 18.54 -1.87
N ILE A 30 -9.63 18.53 -2.18
CA ILE A 30 -9.09 18.93 -3.48
C ILE A 30 -9.33 17.79 -4.46
N LYS A 31 -9.89 18.12 -5.63
CA LYS A 31 -10.06 17.17 -6.74
C LYS A 31 -9.02 17.46 -7.80
N PHE A 32 -8.34 16.43 -8.26
CA PHE A 32 -7.35 16.52 -9.31
C PHE A 32 -7.96 16.04 -10.63
N GLU A 33 -7.75 16.78 -11.71
CA GLU A 33 -8.20 16.39 -13.05
C GLU A 33 -7.43 15.18 -13.56
N ASP A 34 -6.09 15.22 -13.45
CA ASP A 34 -5.20 14.10 -13.76
C ASP A 34 -4.53 13.57 -12.50
N LYS A 35 -5.10 12.50 -11.97
CA LYS A 35 -4.60 11.86 -10.75
C LYS A 35 -3.25 11.17 -10.95
N PHE A 36 -3.00 10.62 -12.15
CA PHE A 36 -1.73 9.95 -12.43
C PHE A 36 -0.59 10.99 -12.54
N GLN A 37 -0.82 12.09 -13.22
CA GLN A 37 0.16 13.17 -13.33
C GLN A 37 0.49 13.77 -11.95
N THR A 38 -0.54 14.00 -11.12
CA THR A 38 -0.35 14.50 -9.75
C THR A 38 0.46 13.52 -8.93
N PHE A 39 0.10 12.24 -8.96
CA PHE A 39 0.83 11.16 -8.29
C PHE A 39 2.29 11.08 -8.74
N SER A 40 2.55 11.10 -10.05
CA SER A 40 3.91 11.09 -10.62
C SER A 40 4.76 12.24 -10.11
N THR A 41 4.21 13.45 -10.12
CA THR A 41 4.90 14.65 -9.62
C THR A 41 5.25 14.51 -8.12
N MET A 42 4.33 13.99 -7.32
CA MET A 42 4.58 13.78 -5.89
C MET A 42 5.66 12.72 -5.65
N ILE A 43 5.62 11.61 -6.37
CA ILE A 43 6.66 10.56 -6.29
C ILE A 43 8.03 11.10 -6.70
N GLU A 44 8.11 11.89 -7.76
CA GLU A 44 9.36 12.52 -8.22
C GLU A 44 9.93 13.50 -7.18
N THR A 45 9.07 14.24 -6.50
CA THR A 45 9.46 15.19 -5.45
C THR A 45 10.22 14.49 -4.31
N VAL A 46 9.88 13.25 -4.00
CA VAL A 46 10.54 12.45 -2.97
C VAL A 46 11.65 11.54 -3.52
N GLY A 47 12.05 11.72 -4.77
CA GLY A 47 13.15 11.00 -5.40
C GLY A 47 12.78 9.65 -6.01
N GLY A 48 11.48 9.35 -6.10
CA GLY A 48 10.98 8.16 -6.76
C GLY A 48 10.71 8.38 -8.25
N LYS A 49 10.18 7.36 -8.90
CA LYS A 49 9.77 7.41 -10.31
C LYS A 49 8.47 6.66 -10.50
N ALA A 50 7.51 7.28 -11.17
CA ALA A 50 6.26 6.64 -11.57
C ALA A 50 6.34 6.26 -13.06
N LEU A 51 6.01 5.01 -13.36
CA LEU A 51 5.99 4.46 -14.73
C LEU A 51 4.63 3.82 -14.97
N LEU A 52 4.04 4.15 -16.10
CA LEU A 52 2.84 3.46 -16.58
C LEU A 52 3.28 2.43 -17.62
N ILE A 53 3.18 1.15 -17.25
CA ILE A 53 3.61 0.03 -18.08
C ILE A 53 2.50 -1.01 -18.20
N ASP A 54 2.58 -1.86 -19.21
CA ASP A 54 1.75 -3.05 -19.27
C ASP A 54 2.24 -4.08 -18.24
N LYS A 55 1.30 -4.85 -17.70
CA LYS A 55 1.59 -5.91 -16.74
C LYS A 55 2.63 -6.92 -17.26
N ASN A 56 2.60 -7.21 -18.56
CA ASN A 56 3.50 -8.17 -19.19
C ASN A 56 4.94 -7.63 -19.35
N ASP A 57 5.12 -6.32 -19.25
CA ASP A 57 6.42 -5.67 -19.35
C ASP A 57 7.11 -5.48 -17.98
N LEU A 58 6.48 -5.92 -16.88
CA LEU A 58 7.00 -5.72 -15.52
C LEU A 58 8.40 -6.30 -15.35
N ASP A 59 8.60 -7.56 -15.67
CA ASP A 59 9.89 -8.25 -15.51
C ASP A 59 11.00 -7.61 -16.36
N LYS A 60 10.65 -7.21 -17.59
CA LYS A 60 11.57 -6.49 -18.47
C LYS A 60 11.96 -5.14 -17.88
N THR A 61 10.98 -4.37 -17.41
CA THR A 61 11.19 -3.07 -16.80
C THR A 61 12.06 -3.16 -15.54
N ILE A 62 11.82 -4.16 -14.69
CA ILE A 62 12.63 -4.41 -13.50
C ILE A 62 14.10 -4.68 -13.88
N LYS A 63 14.33 -5.55 -14.86
CA LYS A 63 15.69 -5.89 -15.33
C LYS A 63 16.42 -4.70 -15.96
N GLU A 64 15.69 -3.82 -16.64
CA GLU A 64 16.26 -2.61 -17.24
C GLU A 64 16.62 -1.56 -16.20
N LEU A 65 15.79 -1.39 -15.16
CA LEU A 65 16.02 -0.41 -14.10
C LEU A 65 17.04 -0.89 -13.06
N TYR A 66 17.06 -2.20 -12.79
CA TYR A 66 17.86 -2.83 -11.74
C TYR A 66 18.64 -4.03 -12.28
N PRO A 67 19.60 -3.83 -13.21
CA PRO A 67 20.27 -4.92 -13.91
C PRO A 67 21.26 -5.72 -13.02
N ASN A 68 21.65 -5.15 -11.88
CA ASN A 68 22.66 -5.74 -11.00
C ASN A 68 22.08 -6.46 -9.78
N GLU A 69 20.79 -6.32 -9.54
CA GLU A 69 20.12 -6.89 -8.37
C GLU A 69 19.93 -8.40 -8.55
N LYS A 70 20.36 -9.18 -7.55
CA LYS A 70 20.36 -10.64 -7.61
C LYS A 70 19.29 -11.26 -6.72
N GLN A 71 19.11 -10.71 -5.51
CA GLN A 71 18.14 -11.18 -4.55
C GLN A 71 16.91 -10.27 -4.59
N ILE A 72 15.86 -10.75 -5.24
CA ILE A 72 14.63 -9.98 -5.45
C ILE A 72 13.50 -10.63 -4.67
N ALA A 73 13.06 -9.97 -3.61
CA ALA A 73 11.88 -10.39 -2.87
C ALA A 73 10.60 -9.93 -3.58
N SER A 74 9.70 -10.85 -3.85
CA SER A 74 8.40 -10.52 -4.41
C SER A 74 7.33 -11.53 -4.01
N ASN A 75 6.16 -11.01 -3.65
CA ASN A 75 4.92 -11.77 -3.48
C ASN A 75 3.89 -11.43 -4.58
N VAL A 76 4.34 -10.80 -5.65
CA VAL A 76 3.50 -10.44 -6.80
C VAL A 76 3.43 -11.62 -7.77
N GLU A 77 2.25 -12.19 -7.97
CA GLU A 77 2.03 -13.42 -8.74
C GLU A 77 2.60 -13.38 -10.18
N PHE A 78 2.59 -12.21 -10.81
CA PHE A 78 3.06 -12.01 -12.18
C PHE A 78 4.48 -11.43 -12.28
N CYS A 79 5.21 -11.36 -11.17
CA CYS A 79 6.62 -10.97 -11.13
C CYS A 79 7.49 -12.22 -11.14
N CYS A 80 7.97 -12.61 -12.34
CA CYS A 80 8.76 -13.83 -12.52
C CYS A 80 10.24 -13.64 -12.20
N VAL A 81 10.72 -12.41 -12.07
CA VAL A 81 12.10 -12.12 -11.66
C VAL A 81 12.33 -12.26 -10.16
N GLY A 82 11.24 -12.30 -9.35
CA GLY A 82 11.33 -12.56 -7.93
C GLY A 82 11.85 -13.96 -7.63
N ASN A 83 12.83 -14.07 -6.74
CA ASN A 83 13.46 -15.34 -6.34
C ASN A 83 13.42 -15.58 -4.83
N PHE A 84 12.79 -14.71 -4.08
CA PHE A 84 12.60 -14.83 -2.63
C PHE A 84 11.17 -14.44 -2.24
N ASP A 85 10.47 -15.31 -1.53
CA ASP A 85 9.15 -15.04 -0.97
C ASP A 85 9.30 -14.59 0.49
N SER A 86 9.06 -13.32 0.75
CA SER A 86 9.13 -12.74 2.09
C SER A 86 8.10 -13.32 3.08
N ASN A 87 7.03 -13.94 2.59
CA ASN A 87 6.03 -14.58 3.45
C ASN A 87 6.46 -15.96 3.96
N SER A 88 7.45 -16.59 3.30
CA SER A 88 8.01 -17.88 3.70
C SER A 88 9.24 -17.79 4.59
N CYS A 89 9.63 -16.57 5.00
CA CYS A 89 10.79 -16.30 5.82
C CYS A 89 10.48 -16.59 7.31
N ASP A 90 11.17 -17.54 7.90
CA ASP A 90 11.03 -17.86 9.33
C ASP A 90 11.88 -16.91 10.21
N ASP A 91 13.02 -16.47 9.70
CA ASP A 91 13.91 -15.52 10.38
C ASP A 91 14.00 -14.22 9.59
N VAL A 92 13.61 -13.11 10.24
CA VAL A 92 13.66 -11.78 9.63
C VAL A 92 15.07 -11.35 9.20
N HIS A 93 16.12 -11.94 9.75
CA HIS A 93 17.50 -11.70 9.33
C HIS A 93 17.81 -12.21 7.91
N GLU A 94 17.01 -13.12 7.38
CA GLU A 94 17.15 -13.57 5.99
C GLU A 94 16.87 -12.45 4.99
N LEU A 95 16.13 -11.41 5.41
CA LEU A 95 15.85 -10.23 4.60
C LEU A 95 17.04 -9.29 4.44
N GLU A 96 18.10 -9.46 5.23
CA GLU A 96 19.29 -8.61 5.18
C GLU A 96 19.99 -8.63 3.81
N ASN A 97 19.90 -9.75 3.09
CA ASN A 97 20.55 -9.95 1.80
C ASN A 97 19.67 -9.63 0.59
N ILE A 98 18.49 -9.03 0.80
CA ILE A 98 17.59 -8.65 -0.29
C ILE A 98 18.05 -7.34 -0.92
N ASP A 99 18.32 -7.38 -2.22
CA ASP A 99 18.74 -6.22 -3.01
C ASP A 99 17.55 -5.34 -3.44
N LEU A 100 16.44 -5.99 -3.79
CA LEU A 100 15.22 -5.34 -4.30
C LEU A 100 13.96 -6.02 -3.76
N ALA A 101 12.99 -5.21 -3.34
CA ALA A 101 11.66 -5.69 -3.00
C ALA A 101 10.62 -5.18 -4.02
N VAL A 102 9.84 -6.11 -4.57
CA VAL A 102 8.73 -5.81 -5.48
C VAL A 102 7.42 -6.15 -4.77
N VAL A 103 6.65 -5.13 -4.44
CA VAL A 103 5.42 -5.27 -3.68
C VAL A 103 4.22 -4.72 -4.45
N LYS A 104 3.06 -5.32 -4.23
CA LYS A 104 1.81 -4.88 -4.84
C LYS A 104 1.09 -3.91 -3.91
N GLY A 105 0.81 -2.70 -4.41
CA GLY A 105 -0.10 -1.77 -3.76
C GLY A 105 -1.56 -2.07 -4.12
N ASN A 106 -2.45 -1.80 -3.19
CA ASN A 106 -3.90 -1.90 -3.42
C ASN A 106 -4.48 -0.63 -4.04
N PHE A 107 -4.01 0.52 -3.59
CA PHE A 107 -4.37 1.83 -4.14
C PHE A 107 -3.27 2.86 -3.86
N ALA A 108 -3.29 3.93 -4.65
CA ALA A 108 -2.38 5.06 -4.52
C ALA A 108 -3.14 6.35 -4.23
N VAL A 109 -2.53 7.24 -3.47
CA VAL A 109 -3.08 8.55 -3.11
C VAL A 109 -2.35 9.62 -3.91
N ALA A 110 -3.06 10.25 -4.84
CA ALA A 110 -2.45 11.22 -5.76
C ALA A 110 -1.91 12.46 -5.03
N GLU A 111 -2.57 12.90 -3.97
CA GLU A 111 -2.22 14.12 -3.24
C GLU A 111 -0.83 14.06 -2.59
N ASN A 112 -0.42 12.91 -2.09
CA ASN A 112 0.82 12.78 -1.32
C ASN A 112 1.77 11.68 -1.83
N GLY A 113 1.41 10.98 -2.90
CA GLY A 113 2.23 9.89 -3.46
C GLY A 113 2.27 8.61 -2.61
N ALA A 114 1.43 8.47 -1.60
CA ALA A 114 1.38 7.27 -0.78
C ALA A 114 0.78 6.08 -1.54
N ILE A 115 1.29 4.89 -1.25
CA ILE A 115 0.78 3.61 -1.78
C ILE A 115 0.46 2.70 -0.60
N TRP A 116 -0.75 2.14 -0.63
CA TRP A 116 -1.21 1.13 0.35
C TRP A 116 -1.21 -0.25 -0.24
#